data_58ef20014e488cafe6d4c6a209b170d1
#
_entry.id   58ef20014e488cafe6d4c6a209b170d1
#
_cell.length_a   1.000
_cell.length_b   1.000
_cell.length_c   1.000
_cell.angle_alpha   90.00
_cell.angle_beta   90.00
_cell.angle_gamma   90.00
#
_symmetry.space_group_name_H-M   'P 1'
#
loop_
_entity.id
_entity.type
_entity.pdbx_description
1 polymer ?
#
loop_
_entity_poly.entity_id
_entity_poly.type
_entity_poly.pdbx_seq_one_letter_code
_entity_poly.pdbx_strand_id
1 'polypeptide(L)'
;SKVYASGHQALHDINLDIQRGEIFALLGPNGAGKTTLINGICGLINLTYGQVTINGFDHVRHYRQARACIGLVPQELTAEAFEKVWNTVSYSRGLFGKRPDPALIERILKSLSLWDKRHSRLLTLSGGMKRRVLIAKALSHEPPILFLDEPTAGVDVELRKGMWDVIRELKNKGVTIILTTHYIEEAEEMADRIGVIRQGRLILVEDKHTLMRSLGKKELALELQRPLHALPAALQDPHISLSADGRRLVYTYDSQTGQTAIASLLSRLYDAGVVYTDLQTRQSSLEDIFVDLIKEDA
;
A
#
# COMPACT_ATOMS: atom_id res chain seq x y z
N SER A 1 -21.73 -1.50 2.70
CA SER A 1 -22.06 -0.06 2.61
C SER A 1 -22.13 0.58 3.99
N LYS A 2 -21.79 1.88 4.09
CA LYS A 2 -21.89 2.66 5.33
C LYS A 2 -22.47 4.03 5.08
N VAL A 3 -23.57 4.35 5.76
CA VAL A 3 -24.20 5.68 5.82
C VAL A 3 -24.14 6.15 7.26
N TYR A 4 -23.67 7.37 7.50
CA TYR A 4 -23.65 8.00 8.82
C TYR A 4 -24.99 8.70 9.12
N ALA A 5 -25.25 9.02 10.38
CA ALA A 5 -26.49 9.69 10.81
C ALA A 5 -26.69 11.06 10.14
N SER A 6 -25.62 11.71 9.68
CA SER A 6 -25.67 12.96 8.89
C SER A 6 -26.21 12.77 7.47
N GLY A 7 -26.51 11.54 7.03
CA GLY A 7 -26.86 11.22 5.64
C GLY A 7 -25.65 11.01 4.73
N HIS A 8 -24.42 11.28 5.19
CA HIS A 8 -23.22 11.07 4.40
C HIS A 8 -22.95 9.57 4.21
N GLN A 9 -22.91 9.13 2.96
CA GLN A 9 -22.56 7.76 2.60
C GLN A 9 -21.05 7.66 2.37
N ALA A 10 -20.36 7.03 3.30
CA ALA A 10 -18.90 6.90 3.30
C ALA A 10 -18.40 5.66 2.57
N LEU A 11 -19.23 4.62 2.41
CA LEU A 11 -18.89 3.40 1.66
C LEU A 11 -20.08 2.97 0.81
N HIS A 12 -19.80 2.71 -0.46
CA HIS A 12 -20.78 2.34 -1.48
C HIS A 12 -20.47 0.93 -1.99
N ASP A 13 -21.29 -0.03 -1.62
CA ASP A 13 -21.31 -1.40 -2.16
C ASP A 13 -19.90 -2.02 -2.35
N ILE A 14 -19.10 -2.01 -1.28
CA ILE A 14 -17.76 -2.60 -1.28
C ILE A 14 -17.88 -4.11 -1.26
N ASN A 15 -17.31 -4.77 -2.28
CA ASN A 15 -17.13 -6.21 -2.38
C ASN A 15 -15.63 -6.50 -2.47
N LEU A 16 -15.09 -7.20 -1.47
CA LEU A 16 -13.65 -7.43 -1.37
C LEU A 16 -13.36 -8.75 -0.68
N ASP A 17 -12.55 -9.58 -1.34
CA ASP A 17 -11.98 -10.78 -0.78
C ASP A 17 -10.46 -10.61 -0.59
N ILE A 18 -9.97 -10.93 0.61
CA ILE A 18 -8.55 -10.88 0.95
C ILE A 18 -8.08 -12.30 1.24
N GLN A 19 -6.97 -12.70 0.60
CA GLN A 19 -6.42 -14.03 0.69
C GLN A 19 -5.52 -14.21 1.91
N ARG A 20 -5.41 -15.44 2.41
CA ARG A 20 -4.53 -15.72 3.55
C ARG A 20 -3.06 -15.56 3.17
N GLY A 21 -2.29 -14.89 4.03
CA GLY A 21 -0.84 -14.73 3.89
C GLY A 21 -0.43 -13.71 2.84
N GLU A 22 -1.37 -12.95 2.24
CA GLU A 22 -1.03 -11.84 1.35
C GLU A 22 -0.83 -10.52 2.11
N ILE A 23 -0.12 -9.62 1.49
CA ILE A 23 -0.16 -8.19 1.81
C ILE A 23 -1.10 -7.52 0.83
N PHE A 24 -2.24 -7.08 1.32
CA PHE A 24 -3.21 -6.30 0.57
C PHE A 24 -3.06 -4.81 0.89
N ALA A 25 -2.75 -3.99 -0.10
CA ALA A 25 -2.67 -2.54 0.05
C ALA A 25 -3.94 -1.88 -0.46
N LEU A 26 -4.59 -1.08 0.39
CA LEU A 26 -5.73 -0.25 0.01
C LEU A 26 -5.25 1.19 -0.24
N LEU A 27 -5.14 1.55 -1.50
CA LEU A 27 -4.74 2.89 -1.97
C LEU A 27 -5.95 3.81 -2.13
N GLY A 28 -5.77 5.07 -1.80
CA GLY A 28 -6.76 6.10 -2.06
C GLY A 28 -6.41 7.43 -1.39
N PRO A 29 -6.94 8.55 -1.88
CA PRO A 29 -6.72 9.85 -1.29
C PRO A 29 -7.31 9.96 0.13
N ASN A 30 -6.96 11.02 0.84
CA ASN A 30 -7.57 11.31 2.14
C ASN A 30 -9.08 11.53 1.96
N GLY A 31 -9.87 10.95 2.88
CA GLY A 31 -11.33 10.97 2.78
C GLY A 31 -11.96 9.95 1.83
N ALA A 32 -11.18 9.11 1.15
CA ALA A 32 -11.70 8.10 0.23
C ALA A 32 -12.52 6.98 0.91
N GLY A 33 -12.48 6.85 2.24
CA GLY A 33 -13.20 5.83 2.99
C GLY A 33 -12.33 4.70 3.55
N LYS A 34 -10.99 4.74 3.40
CA LYS A 34 -10.04 3.70 3.86
C LYS A 34 -10.24 3.34 5.34
N THR A 35 -10.10 4.33 6.24
CA THR A 35 -10.27 4.15 7.69
C THR A 35 -11.70 3.71 8.04
N THR A 36 -12.71 4.21 7.34
CA THR A 36 -14.10 3.77 7.53
C THR A 36 -14.26 2.28 7.18
N LEU A 37 -13.64 1.83 6.09
CA LEU A 37 -13.67 0.41 5.70
C LEU A 37 -12.99 -0.48 6.75
N ILE A 38 -11.77 -0.14 7.16
CA ILE A 38 -11.04 -0.87 8.23
C ILE A 38 -11.89 -0.91 9.51
N ASN A 39 -12.39 0.23 9.97
CA ASN A 39 -13.19 0.30 11.19
C ASN A 39 -14.48 -0.54 11.10
N GLY A 40 -15.10 -0.60 9.90
CA GLY A 40 -16.24 -1.47 9.63
C GLY A 40 -15.88 -2.95 9.71
N ILE A 41 -14.76 -3.36 9.10
CA ILE A 41 -14.27 -4.74 9.13
C ILE A 41 -13.90 -5.14 10.56
N CYS A 42 -13.16 -4.30 11.28
CA CYS A 42 -12.73 -4.56 12.66
C CYS A 42 -13.89 -4.46 13.68
N GLY A 43 -15.09 -4.07 13.25
CA GLY A 43 -16.27 -3.94 14.11
C GLY A 43 -16.18 -2.77 15.10
N LEU A 44 -15.41 -1.72 14.79
CA LEU A 44 -15.36 -0.47 15.55
C LEU A 44 -16.54 0.44 15.20
N ILE A 45 -17.07 0.33 14.00
CA ILE A 45 -18.30 0.97 13.55
C ILE A 45 -19.24 -0.07 12.96
N ASN A 46 -20.54 0.14 13.11
CA ASN A 46 -21.55 -0.72 12.49
C ASN A 46 -21.71 -0.35 11.01
N LEU A 47 -21.67 -1.36 10.15
CA LEU A 47 -22.07 -1.19 8.74
C LEU A 47 -23.56 -0.96 8.64
N THR A 48 -23.99 -0.19 7.63
CA THR A 48 -25.44 0.04 7.40
C THR A 48 -26.04 -1.14 6.64
N TYR A 49 -25.30 -1.66 5.65
CA TYR A 49 -25.69 -2.83 4.85
C TYR A 49 -24.49 -3.69 4.54
N GLY A 50 -24.75 -4.97 4.27
CA GLY A 50 -23.73 -5.95 3.93
C GLY A 50 -23.27 -6.77 5.13
N GLN A 51 -22.33 -7.66 4.88
CA GLN A 51 -21.77 -8.55 5.89
C GLN A 51 -20.25 -8.63 5.75
N VAL A 52 -19.57 -8.97 6.83
CA VAL A 52 -18.12 -9.21 6.85
C VAL A 52 -17.88 -10.57 7.49
N THR A 53 -17.06 -11.37 6.83
CA THR A 53 -16.60 -12.68 7.34
C THR A 53 -15.09 -12.62 7.54
N ILE A 54 -14.62 -12.96 8.72
CA ILE A 54 -13.20 -12.93 9.10
C ILE A 54 -12.79 -14.33 9.52
N ASN A 55 -11.93 -14.95 8.73
CA ASN A 55 -11.47 -16.31 8.97
C ASN A 55 -12.64 -17.32 9.18
N GLY A 56 -13.75 -17.12 8.44
CA GLY A 56 -14.97 -17.94 8.54
C GLY A 56 -15.97 -17.47 9.59
N PHE A 57 -15.66 -16.47 10.41
CA PHE A 57 -16.55 -15.95 11.44
C PHE A 57 -17.27 -14.69 10.96
N ASP A 58 -18.59 -14.68 11.06
CA ASP A 58 -19.40 -13.47 10.88
C ASP A 58 -19.01 -12.43 11.97
N HIS A 59 -18.65 -11.21 11.55
CA HIS A 59 -18.09 -10.21 12.47
C HIS A 59 -19.10 -9.61 13.45
N VAL A 60 -20.41 -9.82 13.23
CA VAL A 60 -21.49 -9.40 14.13
C VAL A 60 -21.91 -10.55 15.03
N ARG A 61 -22.28 -11.70 14.43
CA ARG A 61 -22.78 -12.87 15.18
C ARG A 61 -21.70 -13.55 16.02
N HIS A 62 -20.49 -13.61 15.50
CA HIS A 62 -19.33 -14.25 16.11
C HIS A 62 -18.24 -13.23 16.45
N TYR A 63 -18.62 -12.02 16.93
CA TYR A 63 -17.72 -10.89 17.08
C TYR A 63 -16.48 -11.18 17.92
N ARG A 64 -16.57 -12.03 18.96
CA ARG A 64 -15.42 -12.40 19.81
C ARG A 64 -14.39 -13.20 19.02
N GLN A 65 -14.82 -14.20 18.27
CA GLN A 65 -13.95 -15.05 17.45
C GLN A 65 -13.35 -14.22 16.30
N ALA A 66 -14.15 -13.40 15.60
CA ALA A 66 -13.71 -12.52 14.54
C ALA A 66 -12.64 -11.53 15.04
N ARG A 67 -12.89 -10.84 16.17
CA ARG A 67 -11.93 -9.88 16.74
C ARG A 67 -10.67 -10.56 17.28
N ALA A 68 -10.76 -11.79 17.79
CA ALA A 68 -9.58 -12.54 18.21
C ALA A 68 -8.64 -12.90 17.07
N CYS A 69 -9.12 -12.87 15.81
CA CYS A 69 -8.33 -13.07 14.62
C CYS A 69 -7.65 -11.78 14.12
N ILE A 70 -7.93 -10.62 14.71
CA ILE A 70 -7.49 -9.32 14.20
C ILE A 70 -6.51 -8.65 15.17
N GLY A 71 -5.37 -8.20 14.65
CA GLY A 71 -4.57 -7.14 15.23
C GLY A 71 -4.84 -5.84 14.47
N LEU A 72 -5.05 -4.74 15.18
CA LEU A 72 -5.28 -3.42 14.57
C LEU A 72 -4.26 -2.41 15.08
N VAL A 73 -3.61 -1.73 14.17
CA VAL A 73 -2.76 -0.57 14.41
C VAL A 73 -3.43 0.64 13.78
N PRO A 74 -4.05 1.53 14.58
CA PRO A 74 -4.74 2.70 14.05
C PRO A 74 -3.76 3.77 13.57
N GLN A 75 -4.25 4.70 12.77
CA GLN A 75 -3.46 5.84 12.27
C GLN A 75 -2.94 6.72 13.41
N GLU A 76 -3.78 7.02 14.39
CA GLU A 76 -3.39 7.84 15.54
C GLU A 76 -2.59 7.04 16.59
N LEU A 77 -1.56 7.67 17.13
CA LEU A 77 -0.71 7.09 18.17
C LEU A 77 -1.38 7.20 19.57
N THR A 78 -2.52 6.56 19.73
CA THR A 78 -3.22 6.49 21.02
C THR A 78 -2.59 5.40 21.89
N ALA A 79 -1.64 5.77 22.73
CA ALA A 79 -1.05 4.88 23.72
C ALA A 79 -0.96 5.60 25.08
N GLU A 80 -1.13 4.85 26.16
CA GLU A 80 -1.00 5.38 27.52
C GLU A 80 0.44 5.85 27.77
N ALA A 81 0.65 7.16 27.73
CA ALA A 81 1.96 7.81 27.68
C ALA A 81 2.90 7.40 28.84
N PHE A 82 2.34 7.07 30.01
CA PHE A 82 3.10 6.80 31.24
C PHE A 82 3.44 5.31 31.42
N GLU A 83 2.81 4.41 30.66
CA GLU A 83 3.05 2.98 30.74
C GLU A 83 4.39 2.58 30.09
N LYS A 84 4.96 1.45 30.59
CA LYS A 84 6.16 0.84 30.02
C LYS A 84 5.80 -0.02 28.81
N VAL A 85 6.71 -0.09 27.83
CA VAL A 85 6.56 -0.93 26.62
C VAL A 85 6.15 -2.35 26.96
N TRP A 86 6.88 -3.02 27.88
CA TRP A 86 6.60 -4.38 28.31
C TRP A 86 5.17 -4.53 28.86
N ASN A 87 4.78 -3.64 29.77
CA ASN A 87 3.46 -3.69 30.41
C ASN A 87 2.34 -3.53 29.37
N THR A 88 2.49 -2.55 28.47
CA THR A 88 1.51 -2.26 27.42
C THR A 88 1.25 -3.48 26.54
N VAL A 89 2.32 -4.16 26.09
CA VAL A 89 2.21 -5.33 25.21
C VAL A 89 1.66 -6.54 25.96
N SER A 90 2.16 -6.78 27.19
CA SER A 90 1.69 -7.88 28.03
C SER A 90 0.22 -7.73 28.44
N TYR A 91 -0.20 -6.52 28.81
CA TYR A 91 -1.58 -6.20 29.15
C TYR A 91 -2.52 -6.42 27.96
N SER A 92 -2.11 -5.98 26.78
CA SER A 92 -2.89 -6.21 25.55
C SER A 92 -3.19 -7.69 25.31
N ARG A 93 -2.22 -8.59 25.52
CA ARG A 93 -2.44 -10.04 25.43
C ARG A 93 -3.53 -10.52 26.40
N GLY A 94 -3.52 -9.99 27.62
CA GLY A 94 -4.52 -10.31 28.65
C GLY A 94 -5.94 -9.88 28.27
N LEU A 95 -6.10 -8.74 27.60
CA LEU A 95 -7.41 -8.26 27.12
C LEU A 95 -8.07 -9.22 26.12
N PHE A 96 -7.28 -10.00 25.38
CA PHE A 96 -7.78 -11.06 24.49
C PHE A 96 -7.96 -12.42 25.18
N GLY A 97 -7.89 -12.46 26.54
CA GLY A 97 -8.06 -13.68 27.32
C GLY A 97 -6.92 -14.69 27.17
N LYS A 98 -5.77 -14.29 26.62
CA LYS A 98 -4.60 -15.15 26.45
C LYS A 98 -3.79 -15.23 27.75
N ARG A 99 -3.27 -16.41 28.06
CA ARG A 99 -2.36 -16.59 29.21
C ARG A 99 -1.09 -15.75 29.01
N PRO A 100 -0.47 -15.27 30.11
CA PRO A 100 0.83 -14.62 30.04
C PRO A 100 1.87 -15.50 29.33
N ASP A 101 2.61 -14.92 28.39
CA ASP A 101 3.69 -15.59 27.67
C ASP A 101 4.88 -14.60 27.51
N PRO A 102 5.76 -14.52 28.53
CA PRO A 102 6.91 -13.64 28.49
C PRO A 102 7.85 -13.92 27.33
N ALA A 103 8.00 -15.20 26.94
CA ALA A 103 8.88 -15.58 25.82
C ALA A 103 8.35 -15.09 24.48
N LEU A 104 7.05 -15.12 24.26
CA LEU A 104 6.42 -14.54 23.08
C LEU A 104 6.62 -13.02 23.04
N ILE A 105 6.34 -12.33 24.16
CA ILE A 105 6.50 -10.87 24.23
C ILE A 105 7.97 -10.48 23.96
N GLU A 106 8.93 -11.22 24.51
CA GLU A 106 10.35 -11.02 24.22
C GLU A 106 10.65 -11.16 22.72
N ARG A 107 10.17 -12.24 22.07
CA ARG A 107 10.34 -12.44 20.63
C ARG A 107 9.75 -11.30 19.82
N ILE A 108 8.53 -10.86 20.14
CA ILE A 108 7.88 -9.74 19.46
C ILE A 108 8.71 -8.45 19.65
N LEU A 109 9.12 -8.13 20.85
CA LEU A 109 9.90 -6.91 21.09
C LEU A 109 11.27 -6.93 20.42
N LYS A 110 11.92 -8.10 20.35
CA LYS A 110 13.19 -8.28 19.64
C LYS A 110 13.01 -8.09 18.13
N SER A 111 11.99 -8.72 17.52
CA SER A 111 11.73 -8.58 16.07
C SER A 111 11.38 -7.13 15.67
N LEU A 112 10.84 -6.35 16.58
CA LEU A 112 10.52 -4.94 16.38
C LEU A 112 11.63 -3.97 16.81
N SER A 113 12.82 -4.48 17.22
CA SER A 113 13.94 -3.68 17.72
C SER A 113 13.55 -2.80 18.94
N LEU A 114 12.70 -3.33 19.81
CA LEU A 114 12.20 -2.64 21.01
C LEU A 114 12.73 -3.27 22.33
N TRP A 115 13.50 -4.35 22.24
CA TRP A 115 13.91 -5.09 23.43
C TRP A 115 14.68 -4.24 24.44
N ASP A 116 15.59 -3.40 23.99
CA ASP A 116 16.38 -2.53 24.87
C ASP A 116 15.54 -1.41 25.50
N LYS A 117 14.38 -1.12 24.94
CA LYS A 117 13.43 -0.11 25.41
C LYS A 117 12.26 -0.72 26.17
N ARG A 118 12.25 -2.03 26.46
CA ARG A 118 11.11 -2.74 27.11
C ARG A 118 10.68 -2.16 28.46
N HIS A 119 11.59 -1.53 29.18
CA HIS A 119 11.33 -0.88 30.48
C HIS A 119 11.14 0.64 30.36
N SER A 120 11.32 1.22 29.19
CA SER A 120 11.11 2.66 28.93
C SER A 120 9.62 2.99 28.94
N ARG A 121 9.28 4.21 29.37
CA ARG A 121 7.92 4.74 29.27
C ARG A 121 7.62 5.13 27.83
N LEU A 122 6.38 4.94 27.36
CA LEU A 122 5.99 5.26 25.99
C LEU A 122 6.20 6.74 25.66
N LEU A 123 6.02 7.64 26.64
CA LEU A 123 6.26 9.08 26.46
C LEU A 123 7.68 9.39 25.97
N THR A 124 8.68 8.61 26.40
CA THR A 124 10.10 8.85 26.09
C THR A 124 10.54 8.29 24.74
N LEU A 125 9.66 7.63 24.00
CA LEU A 125 9.96 7.00 22.73
C LEU A 125 9.74 7.97 21.57
N SER A 126 10.54 7.82 20.50
CA SER A 126 10.28 8.49 19.23
C SER A 126 8.95 8.04 18.59
N GLY A 127 8.42 8.82 17.65
CA GLY A 127 7.19 8.48 16.94
C GLY A 127 7.24 7.09 16.28
N GLY A 128 8.34 6.77 15.59
CA GLY A 128 8.54 5.45 14.98
C GLY A 128 8.64 4.31 16.01
N MET A 129 9.27 4.53 17.17
CA MET A 129 9.28 3.55 18.25
C MET A 129 7.87 3.34 18.84
N LYS A 130 7.10 4.40 19.06
CA LYS A 130 5.70 4.30 19.49
C LYS A 130 4.87 3.48 18.51
N ARG A 131 5.06 3.69 17.20
CA ARG A 131 4.38 2.92 16.15
C ARG A 131 4.72 1.43 16.24
N ARG A 132 5.99 1.10 16.42
CA ARG A 132 6.42 -0.29 16.62
C ARG A 132 5.81 -0.91 17.90
N VAL A 133 5.63 -0.14 18.97
CA VAL A 133 4.93 -0.62 20.18
C VAL A 133 3.47 -0.92 19.88
N LEU A 134 2.77 -0.11 19.07
CA LEU A 134 1.40 -0.42 18.66
C LEU A 134 1.33 -1.71 17.84
N ILE A 135 2.31 -1.96 16.97
CA ILE A 135 2.41 -3.24 16.25
C ILE A 135 2.66 -4.38 17.24
N ALA A 136 3.59 -4.23 18.20
CA ALA A 136 3.83 -5.23 19.24
C ALA A 136 2.54 -5.54 20.03
N LYS A 137 1.79 -4.50 20.37
CA LYS A 137 0.49 -4.60 21.04
C LYS A 137 -0.51 -5.39 20.19
N ALA A 138 -0.61 -5.07 18.90
CA ALA A 138 -1.51 -5.75 17.96
C ALA A 138 -1.15 -7.22 17.75
N LEU A 139 0.14 -7.58 17.83
CA LEU A 139 0.65 -8.95 17.67
C LEU A 139 0.61 -9.78 18.96
N SER A 140 0.39 -9.16 20.12
CA SER A 140 0.56 -9.79 21.41
C SER A 140 -0.35 -11.01 21.66
N HIS A 141 -1.49 -11.08 20.98
CA HIS A 141 -2.44 -12.19 21.07
C HIS A 141 -2.36 -13.17 19.89
N GLU A 142 -1.33 -13.02 19.04
CA GLU A 142 -1.02 -13.89 17.87
C GLU A 142 -2.16 -13.92 16.84
N PRO A 143 -2.62 -12.76 16.35
CA PRO A 143 -3.68 -12.74 15.34
C PRO A 143 -3.16 -13.22 14.00
N PRO A 144 -3.95 -14.01 13.22
CA PRO A 144 -3.60 -14.37 11.86
C PRO A 144 -3.75 -13.21 10.85
N ILE A 145 -4.39 -12.12 11.24
CA ILE A 145 -4.69 -10.98 10.37
C ILE A 145 -4.26 -9.69 11.07
N LEU A 146 -3.51 -8.84 10.38
CA LEU A 146 -3.04 -7.55 10.89
C LEU A 146 -3.52 -6.41 10.00
N PHE A 147 -4.25 -5.47 10.57
CA PHE A 147 -4.64 -4.21 9.93
C PHE A 147 -3.69 -3.09 10.34
N LEU A 148 -3.16 -2.37 9.36
CA LEU A 148 -2.26 -1.24 9.53
C LEU A 148 -2.87 -0.02 8.83
N ASP A 149 -3.40 0.92 9.61
CA ASP A 149 -3.98 2.14 9.05
C ASP A 149 -2.89 3.22 8.94
N GLU A 150 -2.46 3.49 7.71
CA GLU A 150 -1.37 4.42 7.36
C GLU A 150 -0.10 4.23 8.23
N PRO A 151 0.54 3.04 8.19
CA PRO A 151 1.57 2.65 9.17
C PRO A 151 2.80 3.54 9.17
N THR A 152 3.09 4.25 8.09
CA THR A 152 4.29 5.08 7.93
C THR A 152 3.98 6.57 7.79
N ALA A 153 2.73 6.99 8.02
CA ALA A 153 2.36 8.39 8.00
C ALA A 153 3.16 9.20 9.03
N GLY A 154 3.83 10.27 8.57
CA GLY A 154 4.66 11.13 9.43
C GLY A 154 5.97 10.48 9.92
N VAL A 155 6.42 9.40 9.29
CA VAL A 155 7.67 8.71 9.61
C VAL A 155 8.72 9.07 8.54
N ASP A 156 9.96 9.30 8.96
CA ASP A 156 11.07 9.55 8.03
C ASP A 156 11.42 8.32 7.17
N VAL A 157 12.19 8.53 6.10
CA VAL A 157 12.49 7.51 5.08
C VAL A 157 13.20 6.29 5.65
N GLU A 158 14.14 6.49 6.59
CA GLU A 158 14.93 5.40 7.16
C GLU A 158 14.06 4.52 8.09
N LEU A 159 13.26 5.16 8.95
CA LEU A 159 12.32 4.44 9.82
C LEU A 159 11.23 3.74 9.02
N ARG A 160 10.81 4.30 7.87
CA ARG A 160 9.84 3.68 6.95
C ARG A 160 10.38 2.35 6.41
N LYS A 161 11.63 2.33 5.92
CA LYS A 161 12.27 1.09 5.43
C LYS A 161 12.32 0.02 6.52
N GLY A 162 12.75 0.38 7.74
CA GLY A 162 12.74 -0.56 8.85
C GLY A 162 11.35 -1.09 9.23
N MET A 163 10.29 -0.31 8.98
CA MET A 163 8.90 -0.78 9.15
C MET A 163 8.50 -1.79 8.07
N TRP A 164 8.91 -1.56 6.83
CA TRP A 164 8.65 -2.47 5.72
C TRP A 164 9.31 -3.84 5.93
N ASP A 165 10.52 -3.87 6.47
CA ASP A 165 11.20 -5.13 6.80
C ASP A 165 10.43 -5.95 7.84
N VAL A 166 9.90 -5.27 8.86
CA VAL A 166 9.03 -5.90 9.87
C VAL A 166 7.77 -6.47 9.23
N ILE A 167 7.12 -5.73 8.36
CA ILE A 167 5.89 -6.16 7.67
C ILE A 167 6.17 -7.39 6.80
N ARG A 168 7.29 -7.39 6.05
CA ARG A 168 7.72 -8.55 5.25
C ARG A 168 8.00 -9.78 6.11
N GLU A 169 8.66 -9.59 7.25
CA GLU A 169 8.93 -10.70 8.18
C GLU A 169 7.63 -11.31 8.73
N LEU A 170 6.64 -10.49 9.07
CA LEU A 170 5.33 -10.97 9.52
C LEU A 170 4.59 -11.75 8.43
N LYS A 171 4.61 -11.26 7.19
CA LYS A 171 4.07 -11.99 6.03
C LYS A 171 4.75 -13.34 5.88
N ASN A 172 6.09 -13.39 5.93
CA ASN A 172 6.85 -14.64 5.81
C ASN A 172 6.52 -15.66 6.92
N LYS A 173 6.00 -15.18 8.05
CA LYS A 173 5.44 -16.02 9.15
C LYS A 173 3.99 -16.43 8.92
N GLY A 174 3.39 -16.08 7.78
CA GLY A 174 2.03 -16.44 7.39
C GLY A 174 0.93 -15.51 7.89
N VAL A 175 1.27 -14.33 8.41
CA VAL A 175 0.29 -13.31 8.80
C VAL A 175 -0.27 -12.65 7.55
N THR A 176 -1.59 -12.57 7.44
CA THR A 176 -2.28 -11.75 6.42
C THR A 176 -2.24 -10.30 6.82
N ILE A 177 -1.80 -9.41 5.94
CA ILE A 177 -1.61 -8.00 6.27
C ILE A 177 -2.48 -7.14 5.36
N ILE A 178 -3.28 -6.29 5.95
CA ILE A 178 -4.06 -5.28 5.25
C ILE A 178 -3.52 -3.92 5.66
N LEU A 179 -2.99 -3.17 4.72
CA LEU A 179 -2.50 -1.83 4.98
C LEU A 179 -3.26 -0.80 4.15
N THR A 180 -3.56 0.34 4.76
CA THR A 180 -3.99 1.52 4.02
C THR A 180 -2.82 2.46 3.84
N THR A 181 -2.75 3.08 2.69
CA THR A 181 -1.76 4.13 2.44
C THR A 181 -2.26 5.09 1.36
N HIS A 182 -1.73 6.29 1.37
CA HIS A 182 -1.82 7.23 0.26
C HIS A 182 -0.46 7.37 -0.44
N TYR A 183 0.57 6.69 0.05
CA TYR A 183 1.88 6.60 -0.58
C TYR A 183 1.94 5.40 -1.52
N ILE A 184 2.00 5.68 -2.80
CA ILE A 184 1.96 4.65 -3.85
C ILE A 184 3.19 3.76 -3.81
N GLU A 185 4.36 4.35 -3.49
CA GLU A 185 5.62 3.62 -3.30
C GLU A 185 5.52 2.49 -2.28
N GLU A 186 4.72 2.66 -1.21
CA GLU A 186 4.53 1.62 -0.18
C GLU A 186 3.78 0.42 -0.74
N ALA A 187 2.74 0.66 -1.52
CA ALA A 187 1.98 -0.41 -2.15
C ALA A 187 2.82 -1.11 -3.22
N GLU A 188 3.59 -0.36 -4.01
CA GLU A 188 4.50 -0.89 -5.02
C GLU A 188 5.58 -1.79 -4.39
N GLU A 189 6.15 -1.37 -3.27
CA GLU A 189 7.24 -2.09 -2.60
C GLU A 189 6.75 -3.35 -1.87
N MET A 190 5.58 -3.31 -1.22
CA MET A 190 5.18 -4.36 -0.28
C MET A 190 4.00 -5.21 -0.71
N ALA A 191 3.05 -4.66 -1.46
CA ALA A 191 1.80 -5.36 -1.72
C ALA A 191 1.95 -6.54 -2.69
N ASP A 192 1.16 -7.57 -2.46
CA ASP A 192 0.89 -8.63 -3.44
C ASP A 192 -0.29 -8.23 -4.33
N ARG A 193 -1.37 -7.73 -3.70
CA ARG A 193 -2.55 -7.20 -4.38
C ARG A 193 -2.87 -5.80 -3.90
N ILE A 194 -3.44 -5.03 -4.80
CA ILE A 194 -3.74 -3.61 -4.58
C ILE A 194 -5.23 -3.40 -4.83
N GLY A 195 -5.87 -2.73 -3.88
CA GLY A 195 -7.21 -2.17 -4.05
C GLY A 195 -7.13 -0.65 -4.15
N VAL A 196 -7.83 -0.06 -5.10
CA VAL A 196 -7.97 1.39 -5.23
C VAL A 196 -9.35 1.80 -4.77
N ILE A 197 -9.43 2.70 -3.78
CA ILE A 197 -10.69 3.23 -3.27
C ILE A 197 -10.77 4.73 -3.50
N ARG A 198 -11.91 5.20 -4.01
CA ARG A 198 -12.22 6.62 -4.24
C ARG A 198 -13.68 6.89 -3.89
N GLN A 199 -13.94 7.96 -3.15
CA GLN A 199 -15.32 8.36 -2.77
C GLN A 199 -16.16 7.21 -2.21
N GLY A 200 -15.55 6.34 -1.39
CA GLY A 200 -16.22 5.20 -0.79
C GLY A 200 -16.53 4.04 -1.73
N ARG A 201 -16.02 4.04 -2.96
CA ARG A 201 -16.15 2.97 -3.94
C ARG A 201 -14.81 2.29 -4.20
N LEU A 202 -14.83 0.98 -4.32
CA LEU A 202 -13.68 0.21 -4.76
C LEU A 202 -13.64 0.25 -6.29
N ILE A 203 -12.65 0.95 -6.84
CA ILE A 203 -12.50 1.15 -8.29
C ILE A 203 -11.84 -0.05 -8.94
N LEU A 204 -10.83 -0.61 -8.26
CA LEU A 204 -10.01 -1.70 -8.78
C LEU A 204 -9.53 -2.58 -7.64
N VAL A 205 -9.43 -3.88 -7.90
CA VAL A 205 -8.67 -4.84 -7.06
C VAL A 205 -7.92 -5.77 -8.00
N GLU A 206 -6.59 -5.74 -7.94
CA GLU A 206 -5.77 -6.53 -8.86
C GLU A 206 -4.46 -6.99 -8.19
N ASP A 207 -3.87 -8.06 -8.71
CA ASP A 207 -2.49 -8.45 -8.44
C ASP A 207 -1.53 -7.36 -8.91
N LYS A 208 -0.54 -7.01 -8.09
CA LYS A 208 0.41 -5.93 -8.40
C LYS A 208 1.12 -6.12 -9.73
N HIS A 209 1.61 -7.33 -10.01
CA HIS A 209 2.34 -7.59 -11.25
C HIS A 209 1.42 -7.57 -12.47
N THR A 210 0.18 -8.01 -12.31
CA THR A 210 -0.85 -7.94 -13.36
C THR A 210 -1.19 -6.49 -13.64
N LEU A 211 -1.40 -5.69 -12.60
CA LEU A 211 -1.66 -4.25 -12.72
C LEU A 211 -0.53 -3.53 -13.47
N MET A 212 0.71 -3.77 -13.06
CA MET A 212 1.89 -3.18 -13.69
C MET A 212 2.07 -3.63 -15.16
N ARG A 213 1.60 -4.83 -15.51
CA ARG A 213 1.66 -5.33 -16.90
C ARG A 213 0.52 -4.82 -17.77
N SER A 214 -0.69 -4.75 -17.24
CA SER A 214 -1.89 -4.40 -18.02
C SER A 214 -2.05 -2.90 -18.24
N LEU A 215 -1.70 -2.09 -17.22
CA LEU A 215 -1.84 -0.63 -17.27
C LEU A 215 -0.49 0.10 -17.36
N GLY A 216 0.61 -0.61 -17.12
CA GLY A 216 1.95 -0.04 -17.19
C GLY A 216 2.38 0.21 -18.64
N LYS A 217 2.45 1.48 -19.01
CA LYS A 217 3.08 1.92 -20.25
C LYS A 217 4.58 1.85 -20.08
N LYS A 218 5.29 1.48 -21.14
CA LYS A 218 6.75 1.60 -21.21
C LYS A 218 7.11 2.79 -22.05
N GLU A 219 8.08 3.53 -21.58
CA GLU A 219 8.64 4.68 -22.29
C GLU A 219 10.07 4.39 -22.68
N LEU A 220 10.39 4.71 -23.94
CA LEU A 220 11.75 4.78 -24.44
C LEU A 220 12.09 6.25 -24.63
N ALA A 221 12.99 6.76 -23.81
CA ALA A 221 13.51 8.12 -23.92
C ALA A 221 14.86 8.08 -24.64
N LEU A 222 14.99 8.91 -25.66
CA LEU A 222 16.19 9.05 -26.48
C LEU A 222 16.71 10.48 -26.35
N GLU A 223 17.95 10.65 -25.89
CA GLU A 223 18.63 11.93 -25.91
C GLU A 223 19.24 12.15 -27.30
N LEU A 224 18.82 13.21 -27.97
CA LEU A 224 19.21 13.47 -29.35
C LEU A 224 20.54 14.23 -29.41
N GLN A 225 21.43 13.85 -30.32
CA GLN A 225 22.70 14.53 -30.55
C GLN A 225 22.50 15.97 -31.00
N ARG A 226 21.47 16.21 -31.84
CA ARG A 226 21.07 17.55 -32.31
C ARG A 226 19.60 17.76 -32.01
N PRO A 227 19.21 18.97 -31.59
CA PRO A 227 17.80 19.25 -31.31
C PRO A 227 17.01 19.21 -32.63
N LEU A 228 15.81 18.63 -32.58
CA LEU A 228 14.83 18.67 -33.65
C LEU A 228 13.84 19.80 -33.42
N HIS A 229 13.53 20.57 -34.46
CA HIS A 229 12.48 21.60 -34.37
C HIS A 229 11.07 21.04 -34.53
N ALA A 230 10.95 19.89 -35.20
CA ALA A 230 9.71 19.14 -35.36
C ALA A 230 10.02 17.66 -35.65
N LEU A 231 9.05 16.79 -35.37
CA LEU A 231 9.16 15.37 -35.70
C LEU A 231 9.18 15.18 -37.25
N PRO A 232 10.18 14.48 -37.79
CA PRO A 232 10.17 14.07 -39.20
C PRO A 232 8.91 13.30 -39.56
N ALA A 233 8.47 13.36 -40.83
CA ALA A 233 7.27 12.65 -41.27
C ALA A 233 7.29 11.13 -40.98
N ALA A 234 8.48 10.52 -41.07
CA ALA A 234 8.68 9.10 -40.74
C ALA A 234 8.49 8.76 -39.24
N LEU A 235 8.54 9.75 -38.36
CA LEU A 235 8.40 9.63 -36.90
C LEU A 235 7.07 10.21 -36.39
N GLN A 236 6.18 10.66 -37.26
CA GLN A 236 4.85 11.11 -36.88
C GLN A 236 4.02 9.90 -36.41
N ASP A 237 3.84 9.79 -35.12
CA ASP A 237 3.15 8.71 -34.44
C ASP A 237 2.53 9.30 -33.15
N PRO A 238 1.26 9.03 -32.82
CA PRO A 238 0.62 9.55 -31.60
C PRO A 238 1.34 9.12 -30.31
N HIS A 239 2.13 8.06 -30.38
CA HIS A 239 2.92 7.55 -29.24
C HIS A 239 4.33 8.15 -29.14
N ILE A 240 4.71 9.03 -30.09
CA ILE A 240 6.02 9.71 -30.10
C ILE A 240 5.81 11.17 -29.74
N SER A 241 6.53 11.65 -28.75
CA SER A 241 6.56 13.05 -28.36
C SER A 241 7.98 13.60 -28.37
N LEU A 242 8.11 14.90 -28.67
CA LEU A 242 9.37 15.63 -28.64
C LEU A 242 9.32 16.66 -27.51
N SER A 243 10.38 16.76 -26.72
CA SER A 243 10.50 17.78 -25.68
C SER A 243 10.49 19.20 -26.26
N ALA A 244 10.10 20.19 -25.46
CA ALA A 244 10.02 21.59 -25.91
C ALA A 244 11.36 22.15 -26.42
N ASP A 245 12.49 21.65 -25.92
CA ASP A 245 13.84 22.01 -26.34
C ASP A 245 14.34 21.20 -27.56
N GLY A 246 13.54 20.26 -28.05
CA GLY A 246 13.84 19.39 -29.18
C GLY A 246 14.95 18.36 -28.95
N ARG A 247 15.46 18.24 -27.72
CA ARG A 247 16.60 17.37 -27.40
C ARG A 247 16.25 15.98 -26.95
N ARG A 248 15.00 15.76 -26.54
CA ARG A 248 14.54 14.46 -26.04
C ARG A 248 13.32 13.98 -26.81
N LEU A 249 13.40 12.76 -27.32
CA LEU A 249 12.29 12.05 -27.94
C LEU A 249 11.80 10.98 -26.99
N VAL A 250 10.51 10.94 -26.73
CA VAL A 250 9.88 9.93 -25.86
C VAL A 250 8.90 9.13 -26.72
N TYR A 251 9.05 7.82 -26.68
CA TYR A 251 8.15 6.85 -27.30
C TYR A 251 7.46 6.02 -26.23
N THR A 252 6.14 6.12 -26.17
CA THR A 252 5.31 5.35 -25.24
C THR A 252 4.76 4.13 -25.97
N TYR A 253 4.95 2.93 -25.41
CA TYR A 253 4.50 1.67 -26.00
C TYR A 253 3.96 0.71 -24.95
N ASP A 254 3.09 -0.21 -25.38
CA ASP A 254 2.53 -1.24 -24.52
C ASP A 254 3.60 -2.29 -24.16
N SER A 255 3.58 -2.77 -22.94
CA SER A 255 4.53 -3.77 -22.44
C SER A 255 4.47 -5.10 -23.20
N GLN A 256 3.35 -5.42 -23.84
CA GLN A 256 3.19 -6.66 -24.61
C GLN A 256 3.82 -6.60 -26.01
N THR A 257 3.93 -5.41 -26.61
CA THR A 257 4.47 -5.23 -27.97
C THR A 257 5.94 -4.79 -27.99
N GLY A 258 6.57 -4.65 -26.83
CA GLY A 258 7.77 -3.87 -26.59
C GLY A 258 9.01 -4.19 -27.48
N GLN A 259 9.34 -5.45 -27.72
CA GLN A 259 10.58 -5.77 -28.48
C GLN A 259 10.47 -5.38 -29.95
N THR A 260 9.34 -5.66 -30.58
CA THR A 260 9.10 -5.32 -32.00
C THR A 260 8.93 -3.81 -32.20
N ALA A 261 8.29 -3.14 -31.22
CA ALA A 261 8.03 -1.70 -31.27
C ALA A 261 9.34 -0.87 -31.17
N ILE A 262 10.24 -1.24 -30.25
CA ILE A 262 11.54 -0.57 -30.11
C ILE A 262 12.40 -0.76 -31.37
N ALA A 263 12.51 -1.99 -31.88
CA ALA A 263 13.29 -2.25 -33.10
C ALA A 263 12.77 -1.46 -34.31
N SER A 264 11.45 -1.39 -34.48
CA SER A 264 10.82 -0.59 -35.50
C SER A 264 11.12 0.90 -35.36
N LEU A 265 11.03 1.43 -34.15
CA LEU A 265 11.36 2.84 -33.87
C LEU A 265 12.82 3.15 -34.20
N LEU A 266 13.76 2.32 -33.75
CA LEU A 266 15.19 2.54 -33.99
C LEU A 266 15.52 2.49 -35.51
N SER A 267 14.88 1.62 -36.30
CA SER A 267 15.01 1.60 -37.73
C SER A 267 14.48 2.91 -38.38
N ARG A 268 13.29 3.37 -37.95
CA ARG A 268 12.70 4.63 -38.44
C ARG A 268 13.58 5.85 -38.09
N LEU A 269 14.21 5.86 -36.91
CA LEU A 269 15.15 6.91 -36.54
C LEU A 269 16.41 6.92 -37.43
N TYR A 270 16.96 5.74 -37.69
CA TYR A 270 18.10 5.58 -38.57
C TYR A 270 17.78 6.07 -40.00
N ASP A 271 16.63 5.64 -40.57
CA ASP A 271 16.18 6.04 -41.89
C ASP A 271 15.91 7.54 -41.98
N ALA A 272 15.47 8.17 -40.89
CA ALA A 272 15.25 9.61 -40.78
C ALA A 272 16.54 10.42 -40.53
N GLY A 273 17.68 9.77 -40.37
CA GLY A 273 18.96 10.42 -40.05
C GLY A 273 19.03 11.04 -38.66
N VAL A 274 18.18 10.58 -37.74
CA VAL A 274 18.15 11.07 -36.37
C VAL A 274 19.15 10.28 -35.50
N VAL A 275 20.18 10.98 -35.02
CA VAL A 275 21.21 10.38 -34.16
C VAL A 275 20.93 10.70 -32.70
N TYR A 276 20.99 9.69 -31.84
CA TYR A 276 20.85 9.81 -30.40
C TYR A 276 22.16 9.46 -29.68
N THR A 277 22.37 10.02 -28.49
CA THR A 277 23.58 9.83 -27.67
C THR A 277 23.32 8.91 -26.49
N ASP A 278 22.08 8.84 -26.02
CA ASP A 278 21.68 7.99 -24.91
C ASP A 278 20.28 7.42 -25.13
N LEU A 279 20.02 6.27 -24.54
CA LEU A 279 18.76 5.55 -24.63
C LEU A 279 18.42 5.03 -23.24
N GLN A 280 17.26 5.44 -22.70
CA GLN A 280 16.76 4.98 -21.43
C GLN A 280 15.36 4.39 -21.59
N THR A 281 15.12 3.23 -21.01
CA THR A 281 13.79 2.66 -20.90
C THR A 281 13.24 2.91 -19.49
N ARG A 282 12.04 3.49 -19.40
CA ARG A 282 11.30 3.64 -18.16
C ARG A 282 10.01 2.82 -18.26
N GLN A 283 9.67 2.14 -17.19
CA GLN A 283 8.33 1.57 -17.03
C GLN A 283 7.51 2.54 -16.18
N SER A 284 6.23 2.72 -16.51
CA SER A 284 5.32 3.49 -15.66
C SER A 284 5.39 2.98 -14.24
N SER A 285 5.47 3.89 -13.30
CA SER A 285 5.32 3.59 -11.89
C SER A 285 3.86 3.29 -11.57
N LEU A 286 3.59 2.68 -10.44
CA LEU A 286 2.24 2.55 -9.93
C LEU A 286 1.57 3.93 -9.74
N GLU A 287 2.36 4.97 -9.51
CA GLU A 287 1.90 6.36 -9.40
C GLU A 287 1.32 6.87 -10.72
N ASP A 288 2.00 6.63 -11.84
CA ASP A 288 1.50 7.02 -13.17
C ASP A 288 0.16 6.33 -13.46
N ILE A 289 0.07 5.02 -13.17
CA ILE A 289 -1.15 4.22 -13.32
C ILE A 289 -2.29 4.76 -12.44
N PHE A 290 -1.99 5.09 -11.18
CA PHE A 290 -2.97 5.60 -10.23
C PHE A 290 -3.52 6.97 -10.65
N VAL A 291 -2.65 7.86 -11.15
CA VAL A 291 -3.05 9.17 -11.67
C VAL A 291 -3.97 9.04 -12.89
N ASP A 292 -3.68 8.11 -13.79
CA ASP A 292 -4.51 7.85 -14.98
C ASP A 292 -5.89 7.29 -14.57
N LEU A 293 -5.94 6.31 -13.66
CA LEU A 293 -7.20 5.75 -13.13
C LEU A 293 -8.08 6.81 -12.44
N ILE A 294 -7.46 7.78 -11.77
CA ILE A 294 -8.23 8.87 -11.14
C ILE A 294 -8.77 9.86 -12.16
N LYS A 295 -8.11 10.06 -13.30
CA LYS A 295 -8.54 10.99 -14.35
C LYS A 295 -9.66 10.42 -15.23
N GLU A 296 -9.64 9.12 -15.53
CA GLU A 296 -10.63 8.47 -16.40
C GLU A 296 -12.06 8.49 -15.81
N ASP A 297 -12.18 8.54 -14.47
CA ASP A 297 -13.47 8.58 -13.76
C ASP A 297 -13.94 10.01 -13.39
N ALA A 298 -13.30 11.06 -13.88
CA ALA A 298 -13.65 12.46 -13.61
C ALA A 298 -14.46 13.07 -14.74
#